data_09fc7a31252ef23d03d126bae210a8f2
#
_entry.id   09fc7a31252ef23d03d126bae210a8f2
#
_cell.length_a   1.000
_cell.length_b   1.000
_cell.length_c   1.000
_cell.angle_alpha   90.00
_cell.angle_beta   90.00
_cell.angle_gamma   90.00
#
_symmetry.space_group_name_H-M   'P 1'
#
loop_
_entity.id
_entity.type
_entity.pdbx_description
1 polymer ?
#
loop_
_entity_poly.entity_id
_entity_poly.type
_entity_poly.pdbx_seq_one_letter_code
_entity_poly.pdbx_strand_id
1 'polypeptide(L)'
;MQKVIIEGPVALKGEINISGSKNASLPIMISTVLSKGSCLISNVPNLRDTRFLVSILQDLGCKVDFQKNIFAVHNSSIKKKSADYEYVRQMRASIVLLGPVIARYPKFKIALPGGCSIGTRGIDLHLSLIHVSEPT
;
A
#
# COMPACT_ATOMS: atom_id res chain seq x y z
N MET A 1 -7.41 -26.68 5.77
CA MET A 1 -8.61 -25.89 5.41
C MET A 1 -9.16 -25.24 6.66
N GLN A 2 -9.36 -23.92 6.68
CA GLN A 2 -10.05 -23.27 7.79
C GLN A 2 -11.55 -23.46 7.61
N LYS A 3 -12.25 -23.79 8.70
CA LYS A 3 -13.69 -24.04 8.72
C LYS A 3 -14.34 -23.07 9.70
N VAL A 4 -15.40 -22.40 9.29
CA VAL A 4 -16.24 -21.57 10.16
C VAL A 4 -17.53 -22.33 10.43
N ILE A 5 -17.89 -22.48 11.70
CA ILE A 5 -19.14 -23.09 12.13
C ILE A 5 -19.94 -21.97 12.80
N ILE A 6 -21.19 -21.79 12.38
CA ILE A 6 -22.09 -20.78 12.93
C ILE A 6 -23.29 -21.50 13.49
N GLU A 7 -23.56 -21.28 14.77
CA GLU A 7 -24.74 -21.79 15.47
C GLU A 7 -25.68 -20.62 15.79
N GLY A 8 -26.93 -20.76 15.45
CA GLY A 8 -27.99 -19.76 15.67
C GLY A 8 -29.38 -20.38 15.62
N PRO A 9 -30.43 -19.60 15.86
CA PRO A 9 -30.47 -18.14 16.08
C PRO A 9 -30.11 -17.74 17.52
N VAL A 10 -29.37 -16.62 17.65
CA VAL A 10 -29.00 -16.04 18.95
C VAL A 10 -29.24 -14.52 18.91
N ALA A 11 -29.85 -13.96 19.97
CA ALA A 11 -29.97 -12.53 20.11
C ALA A 11 -28.59 -11.90 20.40
N LEU A 12 -28.09 -11.09 19.49
CA LEU A 12 -26.79 -10.42 19.63
C LEU A 12 -26.96 -9.11 20.38
N LYS A 13 -26.12 -8.89 21.41
CA LYS A 13 -26.03 -7.63 22.17
C LYS A 13 -24.57 -7.36 22.51
N GLY A 14 -24.05 -6.18 22.15
CA GLY A 14 -22.67 -5.82 22.43
C GLY A 14 -22.17 -4.72 21.49
N GLU A 15 -20.91 -4.32 21.68
CA GLU A 15 -20.21 -3.36 20.86
C GLU A 15 -19.03 -4.05 20.17
N ILE A 16 -18.82 -3.70 18.91
CA ILE A 16 -17.70 -4.21 18.11
C ILE A 16 -16.92 -3.04 17.54
N ASN A 17 -15.63 -3.00 17.83
CA ASN A 17 -14.72 -2.05 17.17
C ASN A 17 -14.44 -2.52 15.75
N ILE A 18 -14.84 -1.72 14.78
CA ILE A 18 -14.58 -2.03 13.37
C ILE A 18 -13.12 -1.76 13.03
N SER A 19 -12.46 -2.74 12.44
CA SER A 19 -11.11 -2.56 11.91
C SER A 19 -11.10 -1.64 10.69
N GLY A 20 -9.98 -0.96 10.44
CA GLY A 20 -9.81 -0.16 9.24
C GLY A 20 -9.95 -0.97 7.95
N SER A 21 -10.32 -0.29 6.87
CA SER A 21 -10.44 -0.90 5.54
C SER A 21 -9.06 -1.14 4.92
N LYS A 22 -8.80 -2.36 4.46
CA LYS A 22 -7.58 -2.68 3.69
C LYS A 22 -7.41 -1.79 2.47
N ASN A 23 -8.47 -1.65 1.68
CA ASN A 23 -8.40 -0.93 0.42
C ASN A 23 -8.26 0.60 0.58
N ALA A 24 -8.70 1.15 1.72
CA ALA A 24 -8.43 2.53 2.07
C ALA A 24 -7.02 2.71 2.66
N SER A 25 -6.58 1.77 3.50
CA SER A 25 -5.26 1.88 4.17
C SER A 25 -4.10 1.86 3.19
N LEU A 26 -4.14 1.02 2.16
CA LEU A 26 -3.03 0.91 1.20
C LEU A 26 -2.70 2.24 0.50
N PRO A 27 -3.63 2.94 -0.18
CA PRO A 27 -3.33 4.21 -0.81
C PRO A 27 -2.97 5.30 0.22
N ILE A 28 -3.57 5.31 1.42
CA ILE A 28 -3.23 6.25 2.48
C ILE A 28 -1.79 6.04 2.96
N MET A 29 -1.37 4.80 3.20
CA MET A 29 0.02 4.48 3.55
C MET A 29 0.99 4.89 2.44
N ILE A 30 0.63 4.65 1.17
CA ILE A 30 1.44 5.05 0.00
C ILE A 30 1.54 6.57 -0.10
N SER A 31 0.47 7.31 0.16
CA SER A 31 0.48 8.77 0.08
C SER A 31 1.43 9.43 1.09
N THR A 32 1.80 8.73 2.17
CA THR A 32 2.81 9.24 3.11
C THR A 32 4.17 9.51 2.46
N VAL A 33 4.46 8.83 1.34
CA VAL A 33 5.69 9.07 0.55
C VAL A 33 5.79 10.51 0.06
N LEU A 34 4.67 11.21 -0.12
CA LEU A 34 4.66 12.63 -0.50
C LEU A 34 5.16 13.56 0.62
N SER A 35 5.04 13.15 1.87
CA SER A 35 5.53 13.92 3.02
C SER A 35 7.05 13.79 3.18
N LYS A 36 7.72 14.88 3.56
CA LYS A 36 9.13 14.86 3.96
C LYS A 36 9.35 14.62 5.45
N GLY A 37 8.30 14.45 6.22
CA GLY A 37 8.34 14.32 7.67
C GLY A 37 7.83 12.98 8.17
N SER A 38 7.39 13.00 9.42
CA SER A 38 6.76 11.85 10.06
C SER A 38 5.25 11.88 9.84
N CYS A 39 4.68 10.72 9.56
CA CYS A 39 3.24 10.50 9.48
C CYS A 39 2.84 9.39 10.44
N LEU A 40 1.70 9.56 11.09
CA LEU A 40 1.09 8.57 11.96
C LEU A 40 -0.33 8.28 11.47
N ILE A 41 -0.64 7.01 11.21
CA ILE A 41 -1.96 6.57 10.77
C ILE A 41 -2.45 5.51 11.75
N SER A 42 -3.59 5.75 12.37
CA SER A 42 -4.25 4.81 13.26
C SER A 42 -5.26 3.94 12.53
N ASN A 43 -5.67 2.85 13.18
CA ASN A 43 -6.66 1.91 12.68
C ASN A 43 -6.29 1.28 11.31
N VAL A 44 -5.01 1.08 11.05
CA VAL A 44 -4.55 0.33 9.87
C VAL A 44 -4.69 -1.16 10.17
N PRO A 45 -5.46 -1.92 9.37
CA PRO A 45 -5.64 -3.35 9.64
C PRO A 45 -4.34 -4.12 9.43
N ASN A 46 -4.04 -5.02 10.36
CA ASN A 46 -2.83 -5.84 10.31
C ASN A 46 -3.05 -7.06 9.42
N LEU A 47 -2.91 -6.88 8.12
CA LEU A 47 -3.12 -7.87 7.08
C LEU A 47 -1.83 -8.13 6.30
N ARG A 48 -1.82 -9.21 5.51
CA ARG A 48 -0.69 -9.55 4.65
C ARG A 48 -0.31 -8.38 3.72
N ASP A 49 -1.28 -7.74 3.09
CA ASP A 49 -1.04 -6.66 2.13
C ASP A 49 -0.45 -5.41 2.80
N THR A 50 -0.96 -5.03 3.99
CA THR A 50 -0.44 -3.87 4.73
C THR A 50 0.97 -4.11 5.24
N ARG A 51 1.27 -5.32 5.75
CA ARG A 51 2.64 -5.72 6.14
C ARG A 51 3.59 -5.73 4.94
N PHE A 52 3.11 -6.21 3.82
CA PHE A 52 3.89 -6.25 2.60
C PHE A 52 4.24 -4.85 2.10
N LEU A 53 3.28 -3.92 2.16
CA LEU A 53 3.54 -2.52 1.84
C LEU A 53 4.56 -1.88 2.80
N VAL A 54 4.51 -2.23 4.10
CA VAL A 54 5.55 -1.81 5.06
C VAL A 54 6.94 -2.25 4.58
N SER A 55 7.07 -3.51 4.15
CA SER A 55 8.36 -4.02 3.63
C SER A 55 8.83 -3.26 2.39
N ILE A 56 7.92 -2.90 1.48
CA ILE A 56 8.26 -2.07 0.30
C ILE A 56 8.78 -0.69 0.74
N LEU A 57 8.08 -0.03 1.66
CA LEU A 57 8.48 1.31 2.13
C LEU A 57 9.83 1.27 2.86
N GLN A 58 10.08 0.22 3.64
CA GLN A 58 11.37 0.01 4.31
C GLN A 58 12.49 -0.25 3.28
N ASP A 59 12.24 -1.05 2.26
CA ASP A 59 13.19 -1.29 1.16
C ASP A 59 13.53 0.00 0.41
N LEU A 60 12.57 0.89 0.22
CA LEU A 60 12.78 2.22 -0.35
C LEU A 60 13.60 3.15 0.58
N GLY A 61 13.79 2.79 1.83
CA GLY A 61 14.58 3.53 2.80
C GLY A 61 13.76 4.36 3.80
N CYS A 62 12.44 4.20 3.81
CA CYS A 62 11.61 4.81 4.85
C CYS A 62 11.82 4.11 6.19
N LYS A 63 11.83 4.86 7.28
CA LYS A 63 11.79 4.28 8.62
C LYS A 63 10.34 4.04 8.99
N VAL A 64 9.94 2.78 9.08
CA VAL A 64 8.55 2.38 9.35
C VAL A 64 8.48 1.57 10.62
N ASP A 65 7.55 1.92 11.51
CA ASP A 65 7.07 1.12 12.63
C ASP A 65 5.58 0.82 12.45
N PHE A 66 5.21 -0.46 12.57
CA PHE A 66 3.83 -0.90 12.40
C PHE A 66 3.44 -1.87 13.51
N GLN A 67 2.79 -1.37 14.53
CA GLN A 67 2.38 -2.12 15.70
C GLN A 67 0.97 -1.72 16.15
N LYS A 68 0.21 -2.65 16.73
CA LYS A 68 -1.13 -2.40 17.30
C LYS A 68 -2.06 -1.60 16.39
N ASN A 69 -2.06 -1.89 15.10
CA ASN A 69 -2.85 -1.19 14.09
C ASN A 69 -2.49 0.31 13.92
N ILE A 70 -1.32 0.71 14.38
CA ILE A 70 -0.75 2.05 14.18
C ILE A 70 0.42 1.93 13.22
N PHE A 71 0.36 2.66 12.13
CA PHE A 71 1.42 2.79 11.15
C PHE A 71 2.10 4.14 11.32
N ALA A 72 3.36 4.12 11.73
CA ALA A 72 4.21 5.29 11.85
C ALA A 72 5.32 5.21 10.79
N VAL A 73 5.53 6.28 10.06
CA VAL A 73 6.56 6.35 9.03
C VAL A 73 7.28 7.68 9.09
N HIS A 74 8.60 7.64 8.89
CA HIS A 74 9.44 8.82 8.75
C HIS A 74 10.15 8.80 7.39
N ASN A 75 9.78 9.74 6.52
CA ASN A 75 10.22 9.87 5.14
C ASN A 75 11.24 11.00 4.98
N SER A 76 12.42 10.89 5.53
CA SER A 76 13.48 11.90 5.34
C SER A 76 14.03 11.90 3.91
N SER A 77 14.29 10.72 3.37
CA SER A 77 14.71 10.53 1.97
C SER A 77 14.49 9.09 1.53
N ILE A 78 13.96 8.89 0.33
CA ILE A 78 13.98 7.59 -0.32
C ILE A 78 15.38 7.39 -0.90
N LYS A 79 16.09 6.36 -0.42
CA LYS A 79 17.46 6.07 -0.81
C LYS A 79 17.52 5.26 -2.11
N LYS A 80 16.59 4.34 -2.28
CA LYS A 80 16.53 3.42 -3.43
C LYS A 80 15.66 4.02 -4.53
N LYS A 81 16.17 4.07 -5.74
CA LYS A 81 15.47 4.62 -6.93
C LYS A 81 14.78 3.55 -7.76
N SER A 82 14.51 2.41 -7.17
CA SER A 82 13.80 1.31 -7.83
C SER A 82 13.03 0.49 -6.80
N ALA A 83 11.84 0.04 -7.17
CA ALA A 83 11.13 -1.01 -6.44
C ALA A 83 11.45 -2.36 -7.10
N ASP A 84 11.88 -3.34 -6.31
CA ASP A 84 12.26 -4.64 -6.84
C ASP A 84 11.05 -5.39 -7.41
N TYR A 85 11.28 -6.10 -8.49
CA TYR A 85 10.26 -6.88 -9.22
C TYR A 85 9.49 -7.84 -8.29
N GLU A 86 10.18 -8.49 -7.37
CA GLU A 86 9.55 -9.43 -6.44
C GLU A 86 8.48 -8.78 -5.57
N TYR A 87 8.69 -7.54 -5.14
CA TYR A 87 7.71 -6.80 -4.35
C TYR A 87 6.51 -6.35 -5.20
N VAL A 88 6.77 -5.83 -6.39
CA VAL A 88 5.68 -5.34 -7.28
C VAL A 88 4.81 -6.48 -7.78
N ARG A 89 5.40 -7.64 -8.07
CA ARG A 89 4.69 -8.84 -8.54
C ARG A 89 3.71 -9.38 -7.50
N GLN A 90 4.06 -9.34 -6.23
CA GLN A 90 3.25 -9.94 -5.15
C GLN A 90 2.04 -9.09 -4.76
N MET A 91 2.08 -7.79 -5.01
CA MET A 91 0.99 -6.89 -4.63
C MET A 91 0.68 -5.91 -5.77
N ARG A 92 -0.46 -6.12 -6.42
CA ARG A 92 -0.89 -5.26 -7.52
C ARG A 92 -1.07 -3.78 -7.11
N ALA A 93 -1.52 -3.54 -5.87
CA ALA A 93 -1.68 -2.18 -5.34
C ALA A 93 -0.36 -1.39 -5.30
N SER A 94 0.81 -2.05 -5.45
CA SER A 94 2.11 -1.38 -5.52
C SER A 94 2.23 -0.40 -6.69
N ILE A 95 1.43 -0.57 -7.76
CA ILE A 95 1.42 0.37 -8.89
C ILE A 95 0.99 1.78 -8.45
N VAL A 96 0.15 1.89 -7.41
CA VAL A 96 -0.28 3.18 -6.86
C VAL A 96 0.90 3.97 -6.27
N LEU A 97 1.99 3.27 -5.90
CA LEU A 97 3.22 3.90 -5.41
C LEU A 97 3.89 4.78 -6.49
N LEU A 98 3.66 4.48 -7.77
CA LEU A 98 4.29 5.19 -8.88
C LEU A 98 4.02 6.70 -8.83
N GLY A 99 2.77 7.12 -8.62
CA GLY A 99 2.40 8.53 -8.55
C GLY A 99 3.16 9.32 -7.49
N PRO A 100 3.04 8.96 -6.19
CA PRO A 100 3.76 9.64 -5.12
C PRO A 100 5.28 9.60 -5.26
N VAL A 101 5.84 8.53 -5.81
CA VAL A 101 7.29 8.43 -5.98
C VAL A 101 7.77 9.35 -7.10
N ILE A 102 7.11 9.38 -8.26
CA ILE A 102 7.48 10.27 -9.37
C ILE A 102 7.34 11.74 -8.96
N ALA A 103 6.30 12.09 -8.22
CA ALA A 103 6.11 13.46 -7.72
C ALA A 103 7.27 13.98 -6.87
N ARG A 104 8.06 13.09 -6.23
CA ARG A 104 9.22 13.47 -5.41
C ARG A 104 10.56 13.18 -6.07
N TYR A 105 10.63 12.19 -6.94
CA TYR A 105 11.86 11.64 -7.49
C TYR A 105 11.70 11.50 -9.01
N PRO A 106 12.27 12.39 -9.82
CA PRO A 106 12.03 12.45 -11.26
C PRO A 106 12.53 11.24 -12.05
N LYS A 107 13.31 10.37 -11.42
CA LYS A 107 13.78 9.11 -12.02
C LYS A 107 13.56 7.97 -11.05
N PHE A 108 12.60 7.10 -11.35
CA PHE A 108 12.32 5.91 -10.57
C PHE A 108 12.01 4.73 -11.48
N LYS A 109 12.52 3.56 -11.14
CA LYS A 109 12.25 2.33 -11.88
C LYS A 109 11.27 1.48 -11.08
N ILE A 110 10.17 1.10 -11.69
CA ILE A 110 9.21 0.16 -11.13
C ILE A 110 8.95 -0.96 -12.13
N ALA A 111 8.92 -2.18 -11.66
CA ALA A 111 8.54 -3.31 -12.49
C ALA A 111 7.02 -3.30 -12.72
N LEU A 112 6.59 -3.79 -13.88
CA LEU A 112 5.17 -3.95 -14.17
C LEU A 112 4.60 -5.05 -13.27
N PRO A 113 3.43 -4.83 -12.64
CA PRO A 113 2.79 -5.84 -11.82
C PRO A 113 2.42 -7.06 -12.66
N GLY A 114 2.66 -8.26 -12.13
CA GLY A 114 2.25 -9.50 -12.75
C GLY A 114 0.71 -9.61 -12.89
N GLY A 115 0.26 -10.54 -13.73
CA GLY A 115 -1.16 -10.81 -13.92
C GLY A 115 -1.86 -11.19 -12.62
N CYS A 116 -3.14 -10.84 -12.50
CA CYS A 116 -4.00 -11.24 -11.40
C CYS A 116 -4.76 -12.50 -11.79
N SER A 117 -4.99 -13.43 -10.86
CA SER A 117 -5.82 -14.63 -11.07
C SER A 117 -7.28 -14.32 -11.45
N ILE A 118 -7.73 -13.08 -11.27
CA ILE A 118 -9.11 -12.62 -11.57
C ILE A 118 -9.21 -12.00 -12.98
N GLY A 119 -8.12 -11.99 -13.79
CA GLY A 119 -8.11 -11.48 -15.15
C GLY A 119 -7.05 -10.40 -15.41
N THR A 120 -6.90 -10.06 -16.69
CA THR A 120 -5.98 -9.01 -17.15
C THR A 120 -6.57 -7.63 -16.80
N ARG A 121 -5.92 -6.92 -15.88
CA ARG A 121 -6.21 -5.51 -15.63
C ARG A 121 -4.99 -4.70 -16.04
N GLY A 122 -5.06 -4.06 -17.21
CA GLY A 122 -4.02 -3.17 -17.70
C GLY A 122 -3.68 -2.06 -16.71
N ILE A 123 -2.49 -1.51 -16.85
CA ILE A 123 -2.05 -0.32 -16.11
C ILE A 123 -1.95 0.89 -17.05
N ASP A 124 -2.36 0.72 -18.27
CA ASP A 124 -2.27 1.67 -19.37
C ASP A 124 -2.92 3.00 -19.01
N LEU A 125 -4.09 2.94 -18.35
CA LEU A 125 -4.79 4.14 -17.88
C LEU A 125 -4.00 4.91 -16.81
N HIS A 126 -3.30 4.20 -15.90
CA HIS A 126 -2.44 4.84 -14.90
C HIS A 126 -1.25 5.52 -15.56
N LEU A 127 -0.62 4.86 -16.54
CA LEU A 127 0.51 5.43 -17.28
C LEU A 127 0.09 6.60 -18.16
N SER A 128 -1.06 6.49 -18.84
CA SER A 128 -1.63 7.53 -19.66
C SER A 128 -1.93 8.79 -18.82
N LEU A 129 -2.54 8.62 -17.64
CA LEU A 129 -2.83 9.74 -16.75
C LEU A 129 -1.55 10.46 -16.28
N ILE A 130 -0.51 9.70 -15.92
CA ILE A 130 0.78 10.27 -15.52
C ILE A 130 1.41 11.03 -16.69
N HIS A 131 1.40 10.46 -17.91
CA HIS A 131 1.95 11.10 -19.10
C HIS A 131 1.23 12.40 -19.45
N VAL A 132 -0.09 12.46 -19.31
CA VAL A 132 -0.89 13.67 -19.57
C VAL A 132 -0.66 14.74 -18.48
N SER A 133 -0.36 14.34 -17.25
CA SER A 133 -0.19 15.25 -16.12
C SER A 133 1.22 15.81 -15.99
N GLU A 134 2.22 15.21 -16.65
CA GLU A 134 3.59 15.74 -16.68
C GLU A 134 3.76 16.66 -17.91
N PRO A 135 4.01 17.95 -17.70
CA PRO A 135 4.39 18.82 -18.81
C PRO A 135 5.75 18.34 -19.37
N THR A 136 5.80 18.15 -20.66
CA THR A 136 7.01 17.86 -21.43
C THR A 136 8.04 18.98 -21.32
#